data_d21b1b5084d0b6ce0433394fef869257
#
_entry.id   d21b1b5084d0b6ce0433394fef869257
#
_cell.length_a   1.000
_cell.length_b   1.000
_cell.length_c   1.000
_cell.angle_alpha   90.00
_cell.angle_beta   90.00
_cell.angle_gamma   90.00
#
_symmetry.space_group_name_H-M   'P 1'
#
loop_
_entity.id
_entity.type
_entity.pdbx_description
1 polymer ?
#
loop_
_entity_poly.entity_id
_entity_poly.type
_entity_poly.pdbx_seq_one_letter_code
_entity_poly.pdbx_strand_id
1 'polypeptide(L)'
;MKKNQAAIYVLLLSIVPSLLFCQSKIPIKLGLKLAPNLGWMSPGTKGYSNDGPRFGMTVGFVSDIYFAENYAFSSGFNFQFINGKQYYTDSLTINGNKKLVYGEVFRKYNFLYLEIPITIKMQTKVFGKVSYFGQIGLGTGFRVNAKAKDHIVLSNGDSFDQQEDISDETTLIRESLLVGIGCSYHLDEQSRIFFGLLYSNALNNILTGSNSSSNLIEKGILNYAEINIGILF
;
A
#
# COMPACT_ATOMS: atom_id res chain seq x y z
N MET A 1 -2.92 29.14 26.94
CA MET A 1 -3.03 27.87 26.18
C MET A 1 -1.70 27.15 26.00
N LYS A 2 -0.55 27.79 25.82
CA LYS A 2 0.77 27.12 25.60
C LYS A 2 1.30 26.29 26.81
N LYS A 3 0.93 26.64 28.05
CA LYS A 3 1.44 25.98 29.26
C LYS A 3 0.90 24.55 29.47
N ASN A 4 -0.32 24.26 28.99
CA ASN A 4 -0.94 22.95 29.13
C ASN A 4 -0.45 21.93 28.07
N GLN A 5 0.02 22.40 26.92
CA GLN A 5 0.59 21.52 25.88
C GLN A 5 1.95 20.96 26.31
N ALA A 6 2.79 21.77 26.93
CA ALA A 6 4.07 21.31 27.47
C ALA A 6 3.90 20.22 28.56
N ALA A 7 2.88 20.35 29.41
CA ALA A 7 2.57 19.34 30.44
C ALA A 7 2.12 18.00 29.83
N ILE A 8 1.38 18.02 28.72
CA ILE A 8 0.96 16.80 28.00
C ILE A 8 2.17 16.10 27.36
N TYR A 9 3.10 16.84 26.75
CA TYR A 9 4.33 16.27 26.19
C TYR A 9 5.25 15.67 27.27
N VAL A 10 5.38 16.33 28.42
CA VAL A 10 6.15 15.82 29.56
C VAL A 10 5.49 14.55 30.13
N LEU A 11 4.16 14.50 30.21
CA LEU A 11 3.41 13.33 30.66
C LEU A 11 3.56 12.15 29.66
N LEU A 12 3.47 12.40 28.37
CA LEU A 12 3.72 11.41 27.33
C LEU A 12 5.17 10.90 27.34
N LEU A 13 6.14 11.78 27.55
CA LEU A 13 7.56 11.43 27.62
C LEU A 13 7.90 10.64 28.90
N SER A 14 7.16 10.82 30.00
CA SER A 14 7.38 10.08 31.26
C SER A 14 6.77 8.67 31.27
N ILE A 15 5.85 8.36 30.35
CA ILE A 15 5.26 7.02 30.19
C ILE A 15 6.20 6.08 29.44
N VAL A 16 7.05 6.61 28.55
CA VAL A 16 7.98 5.82 27.73
C VAL A 16 8.99 5.02 28.56
N PRO A 17 9.66 5.56 29.61
CA PRO A 17 10.64 4.77 30.36
C PRO A 17 10.03 3.68 31.25
N SER A 18 8.77 3.80 31.70
CA SER A 18 8.14 2.77 32.52
C SER A 18 7.81 1.48 31.73
N LEU A 19 7.72 1.54 30.41
CA LEU A 19 7.54 0.39 29.53
C LEU A 19 8.86 -0.37 29.27
N LEU A 20 10.02 0.24 29.53
CA LEU A 20 11.33 -0.35 29.31
C LEU A 20 11.83 -1.22 30.48
N PHE A 21 11.21 -1.17 31.65
CA PHE A 21 11.65 -1.89 32.86
C PHE A 21 10.94 -3.23 33.10
N CYS A 22 10.00 -3.62 32.24
CA CYS A 22 9.44 -4.98 32.28
C CYS A 22 10.41 -5.95 31.59
N GLN A 23 11.45 -6.42 32.29
CA GLN A 23 12.45 -7.38 31.82
C GLN A 23 11.92 -8.83 31.74
N SER A 24 10.72 -9.07 31.23
CA SER A 24 10.47 -10.31 30.53
C SER A 24 11.06 -10.13 29.12
N LYS A 25 11.91 -11.05 28.66
CA LYS A 25 12.41 -11.07 27.29
C LYS A 25 11.20 -11.05 26.35
N ILE A 26 10.81 -9.86 25.89
CA ILE A 26 9.78 -9.74 24.86
C ILE A 26 10.37 -10.45 23.62
N PRO A 27 9.85 -11.59 23.20
CA PRO A 27 10.41 -12.30 22.05
C PRO A 27 10.11 -11.47 20.81
N ILE A 28 11.18 -10.99 20.18
CA ILE A 28 11.12 -10.28 18.90
C ILE A 28 11.59 -11.25 17.83
N LYS A 29 10.82 -11.41 16.78
CA LYS A 29 11.20 -12.14 15.58
C LYS A 29 11.39 -11.15 14.45
N LEU A 30 12.53 -11.21 13.79
CA LEU A 30 12.88 -10.39 12.63
C LEU A 30 12.85 -11.24 11.37
N GLY A 31 12.61 -10.63 10.23
CA GLY A 31 12.59 -11.39 9.00
C GLY A 31 12.51 -10.56 7.74
N LEU A 32 12.51 -11.28 6.63
CA LEU A 32 12.41 -10.72 5.29
C LEU A 32 11.20 -11.34 4.59
N LYS A 33 10.55 -10.52 3.76
CA LYS A 33 9.45 -10.98 2.90
C LYS A 33 9.64 -10.57 1.45
N LEU A 34 9.13 -11.41 0.59
CA LEU A 34 8.89 -11.15 -0.83
C LEU A 34 7.42 -11.43 -1.11
N ALA A 35 6.74 -10.54 -1.79
CA ALA A 35 5.32 -10.69 -2.06
C ALA A 35 4.95 -10.17 -3.45
N PRO A 36 4.71 -11.06 -4.43
CA PRO A 36 4.00 -10.66 -5.64
C PRO A 36 2.61 -10.14 -5.29
N ASN A 37 2.20 -9.05 -5.93
CA ASN A 37 0.92 -8.41 -5.71
C ASN A 37 0.15 -8.15 -7.00
N LEU A 38 -1.16 -8.04 -6.88
CA LEU A 38 -2.07 -7.57 -7.90
C LEU A 38 -2.74 -6.30 -7.39
N GLY A 39 -2.42 -5.18 -8.02
CA GLY A 39 -2.98 -3.87 -7.70
C GLY A 39 -4.08 -3.47 -8.69
N TRP A 40 -5.05 -2.71 -8.22
CA TRP A 40 -6.09 -2.12 -9.06
C TRP A 40 -6.55 -0.78 -8.52
N MET A 41 -7.02 0.06 -9.43
CA MET A 41 -7.60 1.35 -9.11
C MET A 41 -9.13 1.23 -9.00
N SER A 42 -9.70 1.79 -7.95
CA SER A 42 -11.14 2.00 -7.82
C SER A 42 -11.44 3.48 -8.06
N PRO A 43 -11.93 3.86 -9.26
CA PRO A 43 -12.18 5.26 -9.60
C PRO A 43 -13.35 5.81 -8.77
N GLY A 44 -13.16 7.03 -8.27
CA GLY A 44 -14.24 7.80 -7.63
C GLY A 44 -14.76 8.95 -8.49
N THR A 45 -14.16 9.19 -9.66
CA THR A 45 -14.56 10.24 -10.59
C THR A 45 -15.55 9.68 -11.62
N LYS A 46 -16.60 10.46 -11.90
CA LYS A 46 -17.62 10.07 -12.89
C LYS A 46 -16.98 10.00 -14.29
N GLY A 47 -17.30 8.93 -15.03
CA GLY A 47 -16.75 8.70 -16.39
C GLY A 47 -15.43 7.92 -16.40
N TYR A 48 -14.87 7.61 -15.22
CA TYR A 48 -13.70 6.75 -15.09
C TYR A 48 -14.11 5.32 -14.74
N SER A 49 -13.43 4.36 -15.32
CA SER A 49 -13.66 2.94 -15.07
C SER A 49 -12.35 2.22 -14.78
N ASN A 50 -12.43 1.17 -13.96
CA ASN A 50 -11.31 0.29 -13.72
C ASN A 50 -11.06 -0.57 -14.96
N ASP A 51 -9.81 -0.62 -15.44
CA ASP A 51 -9.40 -1.44 -16.60
C ASP A 51 -8.74 -2.77 -16.17
N GLY A 52 -8.94 -3.17 -14.92
CA GLY A 52 -8.49 -4.45 -14.37
C GLY A 52 -7.21 -4.36 -13.52
N PRO A 53 -6.81 -5.48 -12.90
CA PRO A 53 -5.62 -5.52 -12.06
C PRO A 53 -4.33 -5.49 -12.86
N ARG A 54 -3.24 -5.06 -12.18
CA ARG A 54 -1.87 -5.12 -12.71
C ARG A 54 -0.94 -5.75 -11.70
N PHE A 55 0.01 -6.52 -12.23
CA PHE A 55 1.04 -7.18 -11.44
C PHE A 55 2.03 -6.16 -10.86
N GLY A 56 2.43 -6.38 -9.63
CA GLY A 56 3.44 -5.65 -8.90
C GLY A 56 4.19 -6.56 -7.93
N MET A 57 5.05 -5.99 -7.10
CA MET A 57 5.87 -6.73 -6.16
C MET A 57 6.13 -5.90 -4.90
N THR A 58 6.19 -6.57 -3.77
CA THR A 58 6.60 -6.00 -2.49
C THR A 58 7.83 -6.74 -1.98
N VAL A 59 8.84 -6.00 -1.54
CA VAL A 59 9.99 -6.53 -0.80
C VAL A 59 10.04 -5.81 0.53
N GLY A 60 10.18 -6.55 1.63
CA GLY A 60 10.08 -5.93 2.93
C GLY A 60 10.84 -6.63 4.03
N PHE A 61 11.03 -5.87 5.10
CA PHE A 61 11.50 -6.32 6.39
C PHE A 61 10.30 -6.43 7.33
N VAL A 62 10.24 -7.51 8.10
CA VAL A 62 9.15 -7.81 9.05
C VAL A 62 9.73 -7.94 10.45
N SER A 63 9.05 -7.36 11.42
CA SER A 63 9.35 -7.47 12.85
C SER A 63 8.07 -7.84 13.61
N ASP A 64 8.04 -9.03 14.20
CA ASP A 64 6.96 -9.49 15.06
C ASP A 64 7.40 -9.33 16.53
N ILE A 65 6.74 -8.47 17.27
CA ILE A 65 6.98 -8.18 18.70
C ILE A 65 5.86 -8.85 19.49
N TYR A 66 6.17 -9.97 20.18
CA TYR A 66 5.17 -10.75 20.91
C TYR A 66 4.88 -10.13 22.27
N PHE A 67 3.65 -9.69 22.50
CA PHE A 67 3.17 -9.22 23.80
C PHE A 67 2.37 -10.27 24.56
N ALA A 68 2.01 -11.38 23.91
CA ALA A 68 1.44 -12.57 24.52
C ALA A 68 1.83 -13.82 23.69
N GLU A 69 1.62 -15.03 24.21
CA GLU A 69 2.03 -16.27 23.59
C GLU A 69 1.60 -16.42 22.12
N ASN A 70 0.37 -15.97 21.81
CA ASN A 70 -0.26 -16.10 20.50
C ASN A 70 -0.54 -14.76 19.81
N TYR A 71 -0.04 -13.64 20.36
CA TYR A 71 -0.30 -12.31 19.85
C TYR A 71 0.97 -11.50 19.69
N ALA A 72 1.11 -10.87 18.54
CA ALA A 72 2.23 -9.99 18.25
C ALA A 72 1.76 -8.69 17.60
N PHE A 73 2.48 -7.61 17.87
CA PHE A 73 2.53 -6.46 16.99
C PHE A 73 3.49 -6.79 15.85
N SER A 74 2.97 -6.76 14.62
CA SER A 74 3.79 -6.95 13.43
C SER A 74 3.94 -5.61 12.71
N SER A 75 5.19 -5.21 12.51
CA SER A 75 5.57 -3.98 11.83
C SER A 75 6.77 -4.24 10.92
N GLY A 76 7.34 -3.19 10.37
CA GLY A 76 8.50 -3.25 9.50
C GLY A 76 8.50 -2.13 8.46
N PHE A 77 9.14 -2.38 7.33
CA PHE A 77 9.08 -1.49 6.18
C PHE A 77 9.06 -2.29 4.88
N ASN A 78 8.26 -1.82 3.93
CA ASN A 78 8.03 -2.47 2.65
C ASN A 78 8.33 -1.49 1.51
N PHE A 79 9.15 -1.90 0.56
CA PHE A 79 9.21 -1.28 -0.75
C PHE A 79 8.15 -1.93 -1.63
N GLN A 80 7.14 -1.16 -2.01
CA GLN A 80 5.96 -1.66 -2.72
C GLN A 80 5.89 -1.06 -4.11
N PHE A 81 6.02 -1.91 -5.12
CA PHE A 81 5.68 -1.60 -6.49
C PHE A 81 4.21 -1.99 -6.71
N ILE A 82 3.30 -1.03 -6.65
CA ILE A 82 1.86 -1.25 -6.82
C ILE A 82 1.43 -0.57 -8.11
N ASN A 83 0.72 -1.31 -8.95
CA ASN A 83 0.30 -0.87 -10.25
C ASN A 83 -1.23 -0.88 -10.35
N GLY A 84 -1.78 0.01 -11.19
CA GLY A 84 -3.21 0.05 -11.47
C GLY A 84 -3.48 0.49 -12.90
N LYS A 85 -4.73 0.37 -13.34
CA LYS A 85 -5.17 0.91 -14.64
C LYS A 85 -6.58 1.47 -14.52
N GLN A 86 -6.81 2.49 -15.35
CA GLN A 86 -8.12 3.10 -15.55
C GLN A 86 -8.30 3.42 -17.02
N TYR A 87 -9.54 3.48 -17.47
CA TYR A 87 -9.87 4.10 -18.75
C TYR A 87 -10.91 5.18 -18.56
N TYR A 88 -10.83 6.23 -19.39
CA TYR A 88 -11.75 7.35 -19.38
C TYR A 88 -11.69 8.08 -20.73
N THR A 89 -12.69 8.92 -20.99
CA THR A 89 -12.70 9.79 -22.17
C THR A 89 -12.23 11.18 -21.77
N ASP A 90 -11.31 11.75 -22.55
CA ASP A 90 -10.84 13.12 -22.37
C ASP A 90 -10.82 13.88 -23.70
N SER A 91 -10.76 15.21 -23.61
CA SER A 91 -10.55 16.10 -24.74
C SER A 91 -9.11 16.58 -24.77
N LEU A 92 -8.44 16.27 -25.87
CA LEU A 92 -7.02 16.54 -26.04
C LEU A 92 -6.79 17.64 -27.05
N THR A 93 -5.82 18.51 -26.78
CA THR A 93 -5.38 19.54 -27.74
C THR A 93 -4.19 18.99 -28.52
N ILE A 94 -4.36 18.77 -29.83
CA ILE A 94 -3.30 18.28 -30.69
C ILE A 94 -2.63 19.43 -31.43
N ASN A 95 -1.28 19.40 -31.43
CA ASN A 95 -0.39 20.24 -32.26
C ASN A 95 -0.62 21.76 -32.17
N GLY A 96 -0.79 22.33 -30.98
CA GLY A 96 -0.84 23.80 -30.83
C GLY A 96 -2.03 24.48 -31.53
N ASN A 97 -2.76 23.82 -32.38
CA ASN A 97 -4.02 24.24 -32.94
C ASN A 97 -5.14 23.86 -31.94
N LYS A 98 -5.91 24.85 -31.51
CA LYS A 98 -7.03 24.75 -30.53
C LYS A 98 -8.16 23.79 -30.93
N LYS A 99 -7.88 22.72 -31.64
CA LYS A 99 -8.88 21.72 -32.00
C LYS A 99 -8.94 20.68 -30.89
N LEU A 100 -9.97 20.76 -30.06
CA LEU A 100 -10.31 19.73 -29.10
C LEU A 100 -10.74 18.48 -29.85
N VAL A 101 -10.01 17.38 -29.66
CA VAL A 101 -10.38 16.07 -30.19
C VAL A 101 -10.67 15.18 -29.00
N TYR A 102 -11.84 14.54 -29.02
CA TYR A 102 -12.18 13.55 -28.01
C TYR A 102 -11.40 12.25 -28.27
N GLY A 103 -10.90 11.64 -27.21
CA GLY A 103 -10.21 10.37 -27.26
C GLY A 103 -10.50 9.51 -26.05
N GLU A 104 -10.32 8.22 -26.21
CA GLU A 104 -10.30 7.26 -25.09
C GLU A 104 -8.87 7.16 -24.57
N VAL A 105 -8.70 7.30 -23.25
CA VAL A 105 -7.41 7.23 -22.57
C VAL A 105 -7.37 5.98 -21.71
N PHE A 106 -6.42 5.10 -22.01
CA PHE A 106 -6.11 3.91 -21.21
C PHE A 106 -4.86 4.20 -20.39
N ARG A 107 -5.06 4.64 -19.13
CA ARG A 107 -3.97 5.07 -18.23
C ARG A 107 -3.50 3.93 -17.35
N LYS A 108 -2.19 3.65 -17.42
CA LYS A 108 -1.49 2.67 -16.60
C LYS A 108 -0.64 3.39 -15.55
N TYR A 109 -0.97 3.20 -14.28
CA TYR A 109 -0.25 3.76 -13.14
C TYR A 109 0.83 2.82 -12.65
N ASN A 110 1.99 3.38 -12.32
CA ASN A 110 3.10 2.68 -11.68
C ASN A 110 3.53 3.49 -10.45
N PHE A 111 3.29 2.93 -9.27
CA PHE A 111 3.62 3.56 -8.01
C PHE A 111 4.73 2.79 -7.29
N LEU A 112 5.64 3.53 -6.66
CA LEU A 112 6.58 3.03 -5.68
C LEU A 112 6.28 3.71 -4.36
N TYR A 113 5.94 2.90 -3.34
CA TYR A 113 5.73 3.34 -1.97
C TYR A 113 6.77 2.73 -1.03
N LEU A 114 7.17 3.50 -0.01
CA LEU A 114 7.76 2.98 1.21
C LEU A 114 6.62 2.89 2.23
N GLU A 115 6.18 1.68 2.56
CA GLU A 115 5.09 1.46 3.52
C GLU A 115 5.63 1.00 4.87
N ILE A 116 5.04 1.55 5.94
CA ILE A 116 5.22 1.10 7.32
C ILE A 116 3.90 0.46 7.74
N PRO A 117 3.79 -0.88 7.79
CA PRO A 117 2.62 -1.58 8.31
C PRO A 117 2.65 -1.57 9.84
N ILE A 118 1.48 -1.46 10.47
CA ILE A 118 1.27 -1.66 11.90
C ILE A 118 0.06 -2.56 12.05
N THR A 119 0.28 -3.84 12.36
CA THR A 119 -0.79 -4.83 12.46
C THR A 119 -0.73 -5.59 13.77
N ILE A 120 -1.89 -6.04 14.24
CA ILE A 120 -2.01 -7.06 15.28
C ILE A 120 -2.09 -8.40 14.56
N LYS A 121 -1.15 -9.28 14.91
CA LYS A 121 -1.06 -10.65 14.40
C LYS A 121 -1.47 -11.61 15.50
N MET A 122 -2.43 -12.45 15.20
CA MET A 122 -2.91 -13.53 16.05
C MET A 122 -2.49 -14.85 15.44
N GLN A 123 -1.92 -15.75 16.22
CA GLN A 123 -1.49 -17.07 15.71
C GLN A 123 -2.00 -18.20 16.59
N THR A 124 -2.18 -19.37 16.00
CA THR A 124 -2.53 -20.57 16.74
C THR A 124 -1.31 -21.14 17.46
N LYS A 125 -1.54 -22.08 18.38
CA LYS A 125 -0.49 -23.00 18.82
C LYS A 125 0.08 -23.76 17.63
N VAL A 126 1.29 -24.27 17.78
CA VAL A 126 1.96 -25.07 16.75
C VAL A 126 1.35 -26.47 16.71
N PHE A 127 0.86 -26.88 15.55
CA PHE A 127 0.38 -28.23 15.27
C PHE A 127 1.46 -28.98 14.47
N GLY A 128 2.20 -29.87 15.12
CA GLY A 128 3.38 -30.48 14.52
C GLY A 128 4.46 -29.43 14.26
N LYS A 129 4.63 -29.02 13.00
CA LYS A 129 5.55 -27.94 12.58
C LYS A 129 4.84 -26.74 11.98
N VAL A 130 3.51 -26.68 12.02
CA VAL A 130 2.74 -25.63 11.38
C VAL A 130 1.92 -24.84 12.40
N SER A 131 1.92 -23.52 12.29
CA SER A 131 0.97 -22.63 12.97
C SER A 131 0.25 -21.78 11.93
N TYR A 132 -0.98 -21.38 12.21
CA TYR A 132 -1.77 -20.49 11.37
C TYR A 132 -1.83 -19.12 12.00
N PHE A 133 -1.94 -18.07 11.17
CA PHE A 133 -2.09 -16.72 11.68
C PHE A 133 -3.13 -15.92 10.90
N GLY A 134 -3.72 -14.95 11.60
CA GLY A 134 -4.49 -13.86 11.03
C GLY A 134 -3.87 -12.54 11.45
N GLN A 135 -3.97 -11.52 10.63
CA GLN A 135 -3.50 -10.17 10.96
C GLN A 135 -4.44 -9.10 10.44
N ILE A 136 -4.55 -8.03 11.21
CA ILE A 136 -5.33 -6.85 10.84
C ILE A 136 -4.64 -5.60 11.37
N GLY A 137 -4.70 -4.51 10.62
CA GLY A 137 -4.11 -3.24 11.03
C GLY A 137 -4.11 -2.20 9.93
N LEU A 138 -3.19 -1.26 10.04
CA LEU A 138 -3.05 -0.12 9.13
C LEU A 138 -1.68 -0.15 8.45
N GLY A 139 -1.65 0.37 7.22
CA GLY A 139 -0.43 0.60 6.48
C GLY A 139 -0.35 2.06 6.07
N THR A 140 0.75 2.71 6.44
CA THR A 140 1.07 4.08 6.01
C THR A 140 2.15 4.02 4.95
N GLY A 141 1.81 4.31 3.70
CA GLY A 141 2.70 4.32 2.55
C GLY A 141 3.10 5.73 2.16
N PHE A 142 4.40 5.98 2.08
CA PHE A 142 4.98 7.23 1.56
C PHE A 142 5.34 7.02 0.09
N ARG A 143 4.77 7.85 -0.79
CA ARG A 143 5.08 7.77 -2.22
C ARG A 143 6.53 8.19 -2.48
N VAL A 144 7.30 7.30 -3.09
CA VAL A 144 8.66 7.54 -3.57
C VAL A 144 8.65 7.97 -5.03
N ASN A 145 7.77 7.35 -5.85
CA ASN A 145 7.65 7.63 -7.27
C ASN A 145 6.23 7.35 -7.76
N ALA A 146 5.75 8.15 -8.73
CA ALA A 146 4.49 7.93 -9.40
C ALA A 146 4.61 8.26 -10.88
N LYS A 147 4.34 7.28 -11.76
CA LYS A 147 4.37 7.46 -13.21
C LYS A 147 3.09 6.95 -13.84
N ALA A 148 2.63 7.67 -14.86
CA ALA A 148 1.54 7.23 -15.72
C ALA A 148 2.05 6.93 -17.12
N LYS A 149 1.45 5.91 -17.74
CA LYS A 149 1.55 5.61 -19.16
C LYS A 149 0.16 5.61 -19.76
N ASP A 150 -0.06 6.51 -20.68
CA ASP A 150 -1.33 6.66 -21.38
C ASP A 150 -1.22 6.09 -22.80
N HIS A 151 -2.17 5.23 -23.15
CA HIS A 151 -2.44 4.86 -24.53
C HIS A 151 -3.72 5.58 -24.95
N ILE A 152 -3.60 6.52 -25.88
CA ILE A 152 -4.66 7.43 -26.27
C ILE A 152 -5.14 7.05 -27.65
N VAL A 153 -6.44 6.81 -27.80
CA VAL A 153 -7.10 6.49 -29.07
C VAL A 153 -8.05 7.64 -29.42
N LEU A 154 -7.75 8.35 -30.50
CA LEU A 154 -8.54 9.50 -30.94
C LEU A 154 -9.75 9.06 -31.77
N SER A 155 -10.77 9.92 -31.82
CA SER A 155 -12.00 9.67 -32.60
C SER A 155 -11.76 9.53 -34.12
N ASN A 156 -10.62 9.98 -34.65
CA ASN A 156 -10.24 9.82 -36.06
C ASN A 156 -9.53 8.50 -36.35
N GLY A 157 -9.30 7.66 -35.31
CA GLY A 157 -8.62 6.37 -35.41
C GLY A 157 -7.11 6.42 -35.21
N ASP A 158 -6.51 7.60 -35.03
CA ASP A 158 -5.10 7.72 -34.64
C ASP A 158 -4.89 7.31 -33.19
N SER A 159 -3.72 6.75 -32.88
CA SER A 159 -3.34 6.43 -31.50
C SER A 159 -1.89 6.78 -31.25
N PHE A 160 -1.59 7.14 -29.99
CA PHE A 160 -0.24 7.42 -29.52
C PHE A 160 -0.08 7.11 -28.05
N ASP A 161 1.16 6.85 -27.65
CA ASP A 161 1.53 6.60 -26.25
C ASP A 161 2.22 7.82 -25.68
N GLN A 162 1.87 8.15 -24.43
CA GLN A 162 2.52 9.20 -23.64
C GLN A 162 2.91 8.65 -22.28
N GLN A 163 4.06 9.07 -21.76
CA GLN A 163 4.48 8.74 -20.41
C GLN A 163 4.86 10.03 -19.67
N GLU A 164 4.38 10.16 -18.46
CA GLU A 164 4.64 11.33 -17.63
C GLU A 164 4.89 10.96 -16.16
N ASP A 165 5.58 11.84 -15.45
CA ASP A 165 5.67 11.81 -14.00
C ASP A 165 4.43 12.51 -13.44
N ILE A 166 3.67 11.80 -12.62
CA ILE A 166 2.43 12.27 -12.01
C ILE A 166 2.58 12.52 -10.51
N SER A 167 3.81 12.72 -10.04
CA SER A 167 4.08 12.93 -8.63
C SER A 167 3.31 14.12 -8.07
N ASP A 168 3.18 15.21 -8.83
CA ASP A 168 2.43 16.40 -8.42
C ASP A 168 0.91 16.20 -8.47
N GLU A 169 0.44 15.18 -9.18
CA GLU A 169 -0.98 14.81 -9.33
C GLU A 169 -1.41 13.69 -8.37
N THR A 170 -0.55 13.32 -7.42
CA THR A 170 -0.83 12.24 -6.48
C THR A 170 -0.49 12.64 -5.06
N THR A 171 -1.20 12.08 -4.07
CA THR A 171 -0.93 12.34 -2.66
C THR A 171 0.40 11.70 -2.23
N LEU A 172 1.11 12.35 -1.31
CA LEU A 172 2.35 11.83 -0.74
C LEU A 172 2.10 10.59 0.14
N ILE A 173 0.96 10.58 0.85
CA ILE A 173 0.65 9.56 1.84
C ILE A 173 -0.53 8.71 1.36
N ARG A 174 -0.37 7.39 1.46
CA ARG A 174 -1.41 6.40 1.24
C ARG A 174 -1.67 5.67 2.55
N GLU A 175 -2.84 5.89 3.15
CA GLU A 175 -3.32 5.14 4.30
C GLU A 175 -4.15 3.94 3.84
N SER A 176 -3.99 2.80 4.48
CA SER A 176 -4.69 1.57 4.09
C SER A 176 -5.06 0.70 5.28
N LEU A 177 -6.18 0.01 5.17
CA LEU A 177 -6.56 -1.10 6.02
C LEU A 177 -5.90 -2.38 5.46
N LEU A 178 -5.20 -3.10 6.33
CA LEU A 178 -4.52 -4.35 6.02
C LEU A 178 -5.25 -5.51 6.70
N VAL A 179 -5.61 -6.53 5.93
CA VAL A 179 -6.20 -7.78 6.46
C VAL A 179 -5.48 -8.95 5.82
N GLY A 180 -4.98 -9.87 6.63
CA GLY A 180 -4.22 -11.01 6.13
C GLY A 180 -4.44 -12.29 6.92
N ILE A 181 -4.21 -13.41 6.25
CA ILE A 181 -4.22 -14.75 6.83
C ILE A 181 -3.03 -15.55 6.28
N GLY A 182 -2.57 -16.53 7.02
CA GLY A 182 -1.48 -17.37 6.54
C GLY A 182 -1.11 -18.51 7.47
N CYS A 183 0.00 -19.16 7.13
CA CYS A 183 0.59 -20.21 7.94
C CYS A 183 2.10 -20.00 8.05
N SER A 184 2.68 -20.53 9.11
CA SER A 184 4.12 -20.55 9.36
C SER A 184 4.57 -21.98 9.56
N TYR A 185 5.62 -22.38 8.85
CA TYR A 185 6.29 -23.65 9.01
C TYR A 185 7.55 -23.45 9.88
N HIS A 186 7.59 -24.05 11.04
CA HIS A 186 8.69 -23.96 12.00
C HIS A 186 9.82 -24.89 11.59
N LEU A 187 10.97 -24.32 11.21
CA LEU A 187 12.19 -25.05 10.90
C LEU A 187 12.85 -25.54 12.19
N ASP A 188 12.94 -24.64 13.16
CA ASP A 188 13.46 -24.85 14.51
C ASP A 188 12.72 -23.92 15.51
N GLU A 189 13.21 -23.80 16.75
CA GLU A 189 12.61 -22.95 17.79
C GLU A 189 12.69 -21.46 17.47
N GLN A 190 13.65 -21.06 16.65
CA GLN A 190 13.90 -19.65 16.34
C GLN A 190 13.43 -19.25 14.95
N SER A 191 13.58 -20.16 13.97
CA SER A 191 13.38 -19.86 12.55
C SER A 191 12.09 -20.47 12.00
N ARG A 192 11.37 -19.72 11.19
CA ARG A 192 10.17 -20.21 10.50
C ARG A 192 10.00 -19.55 9.14
N ILE A 193 9.51 -20.31 8.18
CA ILE A 193 9.05 -19.79 6.89
C ILE A 193 7.57 -19.51 7.02
N PHE A 194 7.11 -18.37 6.51
CA PHE A 194 5.69 -18.05 6.48
C PHE A 194 5.18 -17.85 5.06
N PHE A 195 3.92 -18.22 4.88
CA PHE A 195 3.14 -18.01 3.67
C PHE A 195 1.83 -17.34 4.06
N GLY A 196 1.39 -16.36 3.30
CA GLY A 196 0.16 -15.65 3.62
C GLY A 196 -0.46 -14.96 2.41
N LEU A 197 -1.74 -14.66 2.56
CA LEU A 197 -2.48 -13.76 1.69
C LEU A 197 -2.77 -12.49 2.47
N LEU A 198 -2.54 -11.33 1.86
CA LEU A 198 -2.85 -10.05 2.46
C LEU A 198 -3.62 -9.21 1.44
N TYR A 199 -4.69 -8.62 1.91
CA TYR A 199 -5.49 -7.63 1.20
C TYR A 199 -5.26 -6.25 1.81
N SER A 200 -5.04 -5.25 0.95
CA SER A 200 -4.89 -3.85 1.32
C SER A 200 -5.94 -3.01 0.62
N ASN A 201 -6.76 -2.33 1.41
CA ASN A 201 -7.73 -1.34 0.94
C ASN A 201 -7.26 0.05 1.34
N ALA A 202 -6.98 0.93 0.37
CA ALA A 202 -6.66 2.31 0.70
C ALA A 202 -7.88 3.04 1.26
N LEU A 203 -7.63 3.88 2.28
CA LEU A 203 -8.65 4.66 2.98
C LEU A 203 -8.77 6.09 2.45
N ASN A 204 -7.75 6.56 1.75
CA ASN A 204 -7.72 7.89 1.16
C ASN A 204 -7.60 7.84 -0.37
N ASN A 205 -8.04 8.91 -0.98
CA ASN A 205 -7.83 9.15 -2.40
C ASN A 205 -6.35 9.42 -2.67
N ILE A 206 -5.77 8.76 -3.68
CA ILE A 206 -4.36 8.95 -4.04
C ILE A 206 -4.17 9.88 -5.24
N LEU A 207 -5.22 10.18 -6.01
CA LEU A 207 -5.16 11.08 -7.16
C LEU A 207 -5.63 12.48 -6.75
N THR A 208 -4.91 13.50 -7.21
CA THR A 208 -5.22 14.93 -6.96
C THR A 208 -5.20 15.75 -8.26
N GLY A 209 -4.93 15.10 -9.40
CA GLY A 209 -4.99 15.70 -10.72
C GLY A 209 -6.38 16.15 -11.12
N SER A 210 -6.50 16.83 -12.24
CA SER A 210 -7.77 17.25 -12.81
C SER A 210 -7.84 16.86 -14.27
N ASN A 211 -9.01 16.38 -14.69
CA ASN A 211 -9.28 16.08 -16.09
C ASN A 211 -9.47 17.37 -16.89
N SER A 212 -8.75 17.50 -18.00
CA SER A 212 -8.71 18.73 -18.82
C SER A 212 -10.06 19.06 -19.48
N SER A 213 -10.88 18.05 -19.78
CA SER A 213 -12.17 18.24 -20.46
C SER A 213 -13.32 18.57 -19.52
N SER A 214 -13.31 18.01 -18.31
CA SER A 214 -14.42 18.12 -17.37
C SER A 214 -14.14 19.04 -16.19
N ASN A 215 -12.89 19.49 -16.00
CA ASN A 215 -12.39 20.18 -14.81
C ASN A 215 -12.71 19.45 -13.49
N LEU A 216 -13.01 18.15 -13.56
CA LEU A 216 -13.26 17.32 -12.39
C LEU A 216 -11.94 16.91 -11.75
N ILE A 217 -11.86 17.01 -10.43
CA ILE A 217 -10.75 16.47 -9.66
C ILE A 217 -10.77 14.93 -9.78
N GLU A 218 -9.67 14.36 -10.18
CA GLU A 218 -9.50 12.92 -10.24
C GLU A 218 -9.52 12.30 -8.84
N LYS A 219 -10.26 11.23 -8.71
CA LYS A 219 -10.34 10.45 -7.47
C LYS A 219 -10.12 8.98 -7.79
N GLY A 220 -9.20 8.37 -7.07
CA GLY A 220 -8.91 6.95 -7.22
C GLY A 220 -8.34 6.36 -5.94
N ILE A 221 -8.85 5.21 -5.57
CA ILE A 221 -8.39 4.42 -4.43
C ILE A 221 -7.56 3.26 -4.98
N LEU A 222 -6.31 3.16 -4.54
CA LEU A 222 -5.39 2.10 -4.96
C LEU A 222 -5.43 0.94 -3.96
N ASN A 223 -5.94 -0.19 -4.42
CA ASN A 223 -6.05 -1.42 -3.65
C ASN A 223 -5.09 -2.47 -4.18
N TYR A 224 -4.71 -3.43 -3.35
CA TYR A 224 -3.98 -4.59 -3.82
C TYR A 224 -4.25 -5.84 -2.97
N ALA A 225 -3.99 -7.00 -3.55
CA ALA A 225 -3.86 -8.28 -2.87
C ALA A 225 -2.47 -8.84 -3.13
N GLU A 226 -1.82 -9.39 -2.10
CA GLU A 226 -0.48 -9.95 -2.24
C GLU A 226 -0.37 -11.36 -1.62
N ILE A 227 0.50 -12.17 -2.20
CA ILE A 227 0.92 -13.47 -1.67
C ILE A 227 2.25 -13.25 -0.96
N ASN A 228 2.27 -13.35 0.36
CA ASN A 228 3.46 -13.16 1.17
C ASN A 228 4.23 -14.48 1.31
N ILE A 229 5.52 -14.43 1.07
CA ILE A 229 6.47 -15.49 1.37
C ILE A 229 7.64 -14.87 2.10
N GLY A 230 8.05 -15.44 3.22
CA GLY A 230 9.17 -14.90 3.98
C GLY A 230 9.73 -15.84 5.02
N ILE A 231 10.79 -15.39 5.67
CA ILE A 231 11.45 -16.08 6.76
C ILE A 231 11.51 -15.15 7.96
N LEU A 232 11.26 -15.71 9.15
CA LEU A 232 11.43 -15.06 10.46
C LEU A 232 12.44 -15.87 11.28
N PHE A 233 13.28 -15.18 12.01
CA PHE A 233 14.35 -15.73 12.86
C PHE A 233 14.53 -14.89 14.14
#